data_424c0fe21f40468b198ac2e3637e1431
#
_entry.id   424c0fe21f40468b198ac2e3637e1431
#
_cell.length_a   1.000
_cell.length_b   1.000
_cell.length_c   1.000
_cell.angle_alpha   90.00
_cell.angle_beta   90.00
_cell.angle_gamma   90.00
#
_symmetry.space_group_name_H-M   'P 1'
#
loop_
_entity.id
_entity.type
_entity.pdbx_description
1 polymer ?
#
loop_
_entity_poly.entity_id
_entity_poly.type
_entity_poly.pdbx_seq_one_letter_code
_entity_poly.pdbx_strand_id
1 'polypeptide(L)'
;MVDPRGEMLEGSWEAHCTEIANVTSPQELISTLEKLAQSTHIDLSTPATVVFAHDTRPSSPKLVEAIVAGLAAMGVNMIEGGLLTTPQLHYLVRAHNTAGTPEAYGEPSEEGYYQKLAAAYLKLVVSAHSFSSPRQALPANM
;
A
#
# COMPACT_ATOMS: atom_id res chain seq x y z
N MET A 1 1.23 -10.32 2.53
CA MET A 1 1.58 -9.65 1.26
C MET A 1 0.64 -10.22 0.19
N VAL A 2 0.12 -9.41 -0.69
CA VAL A 2 -0.70 -9.86 -1.82
C VAL A 2 0.13 -9.77 -3.10
N ASP A 3 -0.10 -10.67 -4.04
CA ASP A 3 0.50 -10.62 -5.36
C ASP A 3 -0.06 -9.43 -6.18
N PRO A 4 0.48 -9.12 -7.36
CA PRO A 4 -0.02 -8.04 -8.22
C PRO A 4 -1.50 -8.18 -8.63
N ARG A 5 -2.08 -9.39 -8.51
CA ARG A 5 -3.50 -9.68 -8.79
C ARG A 5 -4.38 -9.57 -7.55
N GLY A 6 -3.79 -9.23 -6.39
CA GLY A 6 -4.49 -9.10 -5.11
C GLY A 6 -4.73 -10.41 -4.38
N GLU A 7 -4.15 -11.52 -4.84
CA GLU A 7 -4.23 -12.80 -4.15
C GLU A 7 -3.22 -12.84 -2.99
N MET A 8 -3.63 -13.43 -1.87
CA MET A 8 -2.71 -13.70 -0.77
C MET A 8 -1.70 -14.76 -1.21
N LEU A 9 -0.43 -14.46 -1.06
CA LEU A 9 0.65 -15.45 -1.21
C LEU A 9 0.58 -16.42 -0.02
N GLU A 10 -0.36 -17.36 -0.09
CA GLU A 10 -0.56 -18.33 0.99
C GLU A 10 0.58 -19.35 1.04
N GLY A 11 1.06 -19.59 2.26
CA GLY A 11 1.85 -20.78 2.63
C GLY A 11 3.32 -20.79 2.26
N SER A 12 3.79 -20.01 1.27
CA SER A 12 5.18 -20.05 0.82
C SER A 12 6.05 -18.92 1.36
N TRP A 13 5.46 -17.87 1.93
CA TRP A 13 6.19 -16.66 2.31
C TRP A 13 7.23 -16.90 3.41
N GLU A 14 6.90 -17.69 4.43
CA GLU A 14 7.85 -18.03 5.50
C GLU A 14 9.05 -18.83 4.95
N ALA A 15 8.81 -19.75 4.02
CA ALA A 15 9.86 -20.50 3.35
C ALA A 15 10.79 -19.57 2.54
N HIS A 16 10.22 -18.65 1.76
CA HIS A 16 10.98 -17.67 0.99
C HIS A 16 11.78 -16.71 1.86
N CYS A 17 11.19 -16.20 2.94
CA CYS A 17 11.89 -15.37 3.91
C CYS A 17 13.07 -16.13 4.56
N THR A 18 12.87 -17.40 4.88
CA THR A 18 13.91 -18.24 5.47
C THR A 18 15.04 -18.50 4.46
N GLU A 19 14.70 -18.75 3.19
CA GLU A 19 15.69 -18.94 2.12
C GLU A 19 16.55 -17.66 1.93
N ILE A 20 15.92 -16.50 1.84
CA ILE A 20 16.61 -15.20 1.72
C ILE A 20 17.47 -14.90 2.97
N ALA A 21 16.97 -15.19 4.17
CA ALA A 21 17.68 -14.93 5.42
C ALA A 21 18.94 -15.78 5.59
N ASN A 22 19.02 -16.93 4.94
CA ASN A 22 20.16 -17.84 5.00
C ASN A 22 21.23 -17.55 3.93
N VAL A 23 20.99 -16.58 3.05
CA VAL A 23 21.95 -16.19 2.00
C VAL A 23 23.21 -15.57 2.61
N THR A 24 24.38 -16.00 2.16
CA THR A 24 25.66 -15.59 2.73
C THR A 24 26.51 -14.73 1.77
N SER A 25 26.14 -14.64 0.50
CA SER A 25 26.86 -13.85 -0.50
C SER A 25 25.93 -13.06 -1.42
N PRO A 26 26.39 -11.92 -2.00
CA PRO A 26 25.60 -11.15 -2.95
C PRO A 26 25.16 -11.97 -4.18
N GLN A 27 26.01 -12.85 -4.68
CA GLN A 27 25.70 -13.69 -5.84
C GLN A 27 24.61 -14.71 -5.54
N GLU A 28 24.67 -15.30 -4.35
CA GLU A 28 23.63 -16.20 -3.86
C GLU A 28 22.30 -15.47 -3.68
N LEU A 29 22.32 -14.22 -3.15
CA LEU A 29 21.13 -13.39 -3.02
C LEU A 29 20.47 -13.15 -4.39
N ILE A 30 21.24 -12.75 -5.39
CA ILE A 30 20.72 -12.50 -6.74
C ILE A 30 20.06 -13.78 -7.29
N SER A 31 20.74 -14.92 -7.22
CA SER A 31 20.21 -16.19 -7.74
C SER A 31 18.95 -16.66 -6.98
N THR A 32 18.87 -16.40 -5.68
CA THR A 32 17.69 -16.71 -4.86
C THR A 32 16.52 -15.83 -5.23
N LEU A 33 16.74 -14.52 -5.42
CA LEU A 33 15.69 -13.58 -5.84
C LEU A 33 15.19 -13.87 -7.26
N GLU A 34 16.07 -14.25 -8.19
CA GLU A 34 15.69 -14.66 -9.55
C GLU A 34 14.80 -15.92 -9.53
N LYS A 35 15.19 -16.94 -8.76
CA LYS A 35 14.37 -18.15 -8.57
C LYS A 35 13.00 -17.82 -7.96
N LEU A 36 12.98 -16.96 -6.96
CA LEU A 36 11.74 -16.51 -6.33
C LEU A 36 10.85 -15.79 -7.34
N ALA A 37 11.38 -14.85 -8.11
CA ALA A 37 10.64 -14.15 -9.14
C ALA A 37 10.03 -15.11 -10.18
N GLN A 38 10.80 -16.12 -10.61
CA GLN A 38 10.33 -17.16 -11.54
C GLN A 38 9.20 -18.00 -10.92
N SER A 39 9.36 -18.46 -9.67
CA SER A 39 8.36 -19.30 -8.99
C SER A 39 7.07 -18.55 -8.67
N THR A 40 7.13 -17.24 -8.47
CA THR A 40 5.97 -16.38 -8.19
C THR A 40 5.44 -15.65 -9.43
N HIS A 41 5.99 -15.97 -10.62
CA HIS A 41 5.63 -15.33 -11.90
C HIS A 41 5.77 -13.79 -11.89
N ILE A 42 6.74 -13.26 -11.14
CA ILE A 42 7.08 -11.82 -11.15
C ILE A 42 7.93 -11.53 -12.39
N ASP A 43 7.46 -10.63 -13.23
CA ASP A 43 8.21 -10.15 -14.38
C ASP A 43 9.20 -9.06 -13.95
N LEU A 44 10.48 -9.41 -13.86
CA LEU A 44 11.55 -8.50 -13.51
C LEU A 44 11.90 -7.50 -14.63
N SER A 45 11.38 -7.68 -15.85
CA SER A 45 11.58 -6.75 -16.96
C SER A 45 10.60 -5.56 -16.94
N THR A 46 9.49 -5.70 -16.21
CA THR A 46 8.53 -4.61 -16.03
C THR A 46 9.15 -3.49 -15.21
N PRO A 47 9.18 -2.23 -15.72
CA PRO A 47 9.71 -1.10 -14.97
C PRO A 47 8.97 -0.91 -13.64
N ALA A 48 9.71 -0.92 -12.53
CA ALA A 48 9.14 -0.63 -11.23
C ALA A 48 8.81 0.85 -11.07
N THR A 49 7.76 1.15 -10.31
CA THR A 49 7.44 2.51 -9.88
C THR A 49 7.45 2.56 -8.36
N VAL A 50 8.24 3.46 -7.79
CA VAL A 50 8.31 3.68 -6.35
C VAL A 50 7.65 5.01 -6.00
N VAL A 51 6.63 4.94 -5.14
CA VAL A 51 6.00 6.12 -4.55
C VAL A 51 6.63 6.35 -3.18
N PHE A 52 7.17 7.53 -2.94
CA PHE A 52 7.76 7.89 -1.65
C PHE A 52 7.32 9.28 -1.21
N ALA A 53 7.41 9.52 0.09
CA ALA A 53 7.09 10.79 0.72
C ALA A 53 7.95 10.95 1.97
N HIS A 54 7.94 12.12 2.57
CA HIS A 54 8.70 12.41 3.78
C HIS A 54 7.85 13.11 4.84
N ASP A 55 8.30 13.06 6.08
CA ASP A 55 7.74 13.79 7.20
C ASP A 55 8.50 15.07 7.49
N THR A 56 8.14 15.76 8.59
CA THR A 56 8.73 17.05 9.01
C THR A 56 10.05 16.92 9.75
N ARG A 57 10.66 15.74 9.86
CA ARG A 57 11.92 15.55 10.58
C ARG A 57 13.08 16.26 9.88
N PRO A 58 14.02 16.86 10.63
CA PRO A 58 15.17 17.54 10.03
C PRO A 58 16.07 16.64 9.16
N SER A 59 16.04 15.32 9.37
CA SER A 59 16.77 14.34 8.58
C SER A 59 16.11 14.00 7.23
N SER A 60 14.81 14.31 7.08
CA SER A 60 14.04 13.91 5.92
C SER A 60 14.60 14.39 4.57
N PRO A 61 15.07 15.64 4.40
CA PRO A 61 15.63 16.07 3.12
C PRO A 61 16.84 15.24 2.66
N LYS A 62 17.77 14.94 3.58
CA LYS A 62 18.94 14.10 3.25
C LYS A 62 18.57 12.66 2.90
N LEU A 63 17.54 12.13 3.56
CA LEU A 63 17.03 10.78 3.25
C LEU A 63 16.36 10.75 1.87
N VAL A 64 15.59 11.78 1.52
CA VAL A 64 14.97 11.93 0.20
C VAL A 64 16.05 12.00 -0.89
N GLU A 65 17.10 12.81 -0.72
CA GLU A 65 18.22 12.88 -1.66
C GLU A 65 18.85 11.49 -1.89
N ALA A 66 19.08 10.74 -0.81
CA ALA A 66 19.66 9.40 -0.89
C ALA A 66 18.72 8.41 -1.59
N ILE A 67 17.43 8.46 -1.32
CA ILE A 67 16.40 7.63 -1.98
C ILE A 67 16.38 7.94 -3.48
N VAL A 68 16.28 9.21 -3.87
CA VAL A 68 16.26 9.64 -5.27
C VAL A 68 17.51 9.18 -6.01
N ALA A 69 18.69 9.36 -5.41
CA ALA A 69 19.95 8.90 -6.02
C ALA A 69 19.98 7.37 -6.21
N GLY A 70 19.53 6.61 -5.21
CA GLY A 70 19.48 5.14 -5.29
C GLY A 70 18.49 4.65 -6.36
N LEU A 71 17.28 5.21 -6.40
CA LEU A 71 16.26 4.84 -7.38
C LEU A 71 16.67 5.22 -8.81
N ALA A 72 17.30 6.39 -8.98
CA ALA A 72 17.83 6.81 -10.27
C ALA A 72 18.93 5.87 -10.79
N ALA A 73 19.83 5.43 -9.91
CA ALA A 73 20.88 4.46 -10.25
C ALA A 73 20.31 3.08 -10.66
N MET A 74 19.13 2.73 -10.17
CA MET A 74 18.41 1.50 -10.51
C MET A 74 17.50 1.63 -11.75
N GLY A 75 17.35 2.82 -12.32
CA GLY A 75 16.46 3.07 -13.45
C GLY A 75 14.97 2.92 -13.12
N VAL A 76 14.58 3.17 -11.88
CA VAL A 76 13.22 3.00 -11.38
C VAL A 76 12.41 4.27 -11.59
N ASN A 77 11.14 4.13 -12.00
CA ASN A 77 10.21 5.26 -12.05
C ASN A 77 9.90 5.76 -10.63
N MET A 78 9.85 7.09 -10.47
CA MET A 78 9.66 7.73 -9.17
C MET A 78 8.44 8.62 -9.16
N ILE A 79 7.65 8.53 -8.09
CA ILE A 79 6.55 9.45 -7.78
C ILE A 79 6.83 10.00 -6.38
N GLU A 80 7.17 11.29 -6.32
CA GLU A 80 7.38 11.99 -5.06
C GLU A 80 6.05 12.59 -4.57
N GLY A 81 5.59 12.12 -3.41
CA GLY A 81 4.38 12.60 -2.76
C GLY A 81 4.58 13.87 -1.91
N GLY A 82 5.82 14.31 -1.73
CA GLY A 82 6.15 15.48 -0.89
C GLY A 82 5.99 15.20 0.59
N LEU A 83 5.40 16.14 1.32
CA LEU A 83 5.19 16.06 2.77
C LEU A 83 3.89 15.32 3.07
N LEU A 84 3.97 14.06 3.44
CA LEU A 84 2.81 13.22 3.77
C LEU A 84 3.00 12.44 5.07
N THR A 85 1.89 12.10 5.69
CA THR A 85 1.87 11.10 6.76
C THR A 85 1.89 9.68 6.20
N THR A 86 2.30 8.71 7.00
CA THR A 86 2.30 7.29 6.59
C THR A 86 0.94 6.80 6.05
N PRO A 87 -0.22 7.11 6.67
CA PRO A 87 -1.52 6.72 6.12
C PRO A 87 -1.82 7.34 4.75
N GLN A 88 -1.44 8.61 4.54
CA GLN A 88 -1.60 9.27 3.24
C GLN A 88 -0.74 8.60 2.17
N LEU A 89 0.51 8.25 2.48
CA LEU A 89 1.39 7.53 1.55
C LEU A 89 0.82 6.16 1.19
N HIS A 90 0.34 5.38 2.17
CA HIS A 90 -0.30 4.09 1.91
C HIS A 90 -1.53 4.21 1.01
N TYR A 91 -2.35 5.24 1.25
CA TYR A 91 -3.47 5.54 0.38
C TYR A 91 -3.01 5.84 -1.05
N LEU A 92 -2.00 6.68 -1.21
CA LEU A 92 -1.46 7.10 -2.50
C LEU A 92 -0.97 5.90 -3.32
N VAL A 93 -0.16 5.03 -2.70
CA VAL A 93 0.34 3.80 -3.34
C VAL A 93 -0.81 2.92 -3.81
N ARG A 94 -1.83 2.71 -2.97
CA ARG A 94 -2.99 1.89 -3.34
C ARG A 94 -3.80 2.53 -4.46
N ALA A 95 -4.03 3.85 -4.40
CA ALA A 95 -4.77 4.57 -5.43
C ALA A 95 -4.05 4.53 -6.79
N HIS A 96 -2.73 4.71 -6.81
CA HIS A 96 -1.93 4.55 -8.03
C HIS A 96 -2.02 3.12 -8.60
N ASN A 97 -1.87 2.10 -7.77
CA ASN A 97 -1.88 0.70 -8.21
C ASN A 97 -3.25 0.24 -8.74
N THR A 98 -4.33 0.89 -8.32
CA THR A 98 -5.70 0.54 -8.73
C THR A 98 -6.31 1.52 -9.72
N ALA A 99 -5.58 2.57 -10.11
CA ALA A 99 -6.08 3.56 -11.05
C ALA A 99 -6.45 2.94 -12.40
N GLY A 100 -7.63 3.28 -12.91
CA GLY A 100 -8.13 2.75 -14.20
C GLY A 100 -8.65 1.32 -14.15
N THR A 101 -8.69 0.68 -12.99
CA THR A 101 -9.27 -0.67 -12.80
C THR A 101 -10.69 -0.59 -12.20
N PRO A 102 -11.50 -1.66 -12.30
CA PRO A 102 -12.80 -1.73 -11.61
C PRO A 102 -12.68 -1.57 -10.08
N GLU A 103 -11.52 -1.90 -9.50
CA GLU A 103 -11.21 -1.81 -8.07
C GLU A 103 -10.58 -0.47 -7.68
N ALA A 104 -10.70 0.57 -8.53
CA ALA A 104 -10.10 1.88 -8.29
C ALA A 104 -10.40 2.39 -6.87
N TYR A 105 -9.32 2.59 -6.10
CA TYR A 105 -9.45 2.91 -4.67
C TYR A 105 -9.86 4.36 -4.42
N GLY A 106 -9.58 5.24 -5.37
CA GLY A 106 -9.87 6.67 -5.36
C GLY A 106 -8.86 7.44 -6.20
N GLU A 107 -8.98 8.75 -6.18
CA GLU A 107 -8.02 9.63 -6.84
C GLU A 107 -6.66 9.57 -6.12
N PRO A 108 -5.53 9.35 -6.82
CA PRO A 108 -4.21 9.27 -6.21
C PRO A 108 -3.67 10.66 -5.85
N SER A 109 -4.32 11.31 -4.89
CA SER A 109 -4.00 12.65 -4.39
C SER A 109 -4.27 12.76 -2.89
N GLU A 110 -3.74 13.79 -2.25
CA GLU A 110 -4.04 14.11 -0.85
C GLU A 110 -5.53 14.42 -0.66
N GLU A 111 -6.14 15.13 -1.59
CA GLU A 111 -7.57 15.42 -1.58
C GLU A 111 -8.39 14.13 -1.66
N GLY A 112 -8.01 13.17 -2.51
CA GLY A 112 -8.64 11.86 -2.59
C GLY A 112 -8.59 11.10 -1.26
N TYR A 113 -7.51 11.23 -0.50
CA TYR A 113 -7.41 10.68 0.85
C TYR A 113 -8.45 11.30 1.80
N TYR A 114 -8.56 12.63 1.83
CA TYR A 114 -9.52 13.31 2.68
C TYR A 114 -10.96 12.98 2.31
N GLN A 115 -11.29 12.96 1.03
CA GLN A 115 -12.62 12.56 0.55
C GLN A 115 -12.97 11.13 0.97
N LYS A 116 -12.02 10.20 0.88
CA LYS A 116 -12.21 8.81 1.32
C LYS A 116 -12.50 8.71 2.82
N LEU A 117 -11.72 9.43 3.64
CA LEU A 117 -11.94 9.45 5.09
C LEU A 117 -13.27 10.10 5.47
N ALA A 118 -13.61 11.23 4.86
CA ALA A 118 -14.88 11.92 5.10
C ALA A 118 -16.07 11.01 4.75
N ALA A 119 -16.01 10.33 3.60
CA ALA A 119 -17.06 9.40 3.19
C ALA A 119 -17.20 8.21 4.15
N ALA A 120 -16.07 7.66 4.65
CA ALA A 120 -16.08 6.58 5.63
C ALA A 120 -16.67 7.04 6.96
N TYR A 121 -16.29 8.22 7.45
CA TYR A 121 -16.84 8.81 8.67
C TYR A 121 -18.35 9.01 8.58
N LEU A 122 -18.83 9.61 7.49
CA LEU A 122 -20.26 9.83 7.28
C LEU A 122 -21.05 8.51 7.30
N LYS A 123 -20.52 7.45 6.68
CA LYS A 123 -21.16 6.12 6.73
C LYS A 123 -21.26 5.60 8.16
N LEU A 124 -20.21 5.75 8.96
CA LEU A 124 -20.18 5.29 10.36
C LEU A 124 -21.19 6.06 11.21
N VAL A 125 -21.24 7.40 11.06
CA VAL A 125 -22.18 8.25 11.82
C VAL A 125 -23.63 7.94 11.47
N VAL A 126 -23.95 7.80 10.19
CA VAL A 126 -25.32 7.46 9.75
C VAL A 126 -25.73 6.07 10.27
N SER A 127 -24.82 5.08 10.20
CA SER A 127 -25.09 3.74 10.73
C SER A 127 -25.30 3.76 12.25
N ALA A 128 -24.51 4.53 13.00
CA ALA A 128 -24.65 4.66 14.45
C ALA A 128 -26.00 5.28 14.84
N HIS A 129 -26.47 6.28 14.12
CA HIS A 129 -27.77 6.92 14.37
C HIS A 129 -28.94 5.97 14.04
N SER A 130 -28.81 5.10 13.07
CA SER A 130 -29.82 4.09 12.74
C SER A 130 -29.98 3.04 13.85
N PHE A 131 -28.92 2.78 14.63
CA PHE A 131 -28.93 1.83 15.75
C PHE A 131 -29.50 2.42 17.05
N SER A 132 -29.48 3.75 17.21
CA SER A 132 -29.94 4.44 18.42
C SER A 132 -31.39 4.92 18.34
N SER A 133 -32.14 4.60 17.28
CA SER A 133 -33.57 4.84 17.21
C SER A 133 -34.28 3.96 18.26
N PRO A 134 -35.08 4.52 19.20
CA PRO A 134 -35.78 3.73 20.23
C PRO A 134 -36.68 2.72 19.54
N ARG A 135 -36.57 1.44 19.91
CA ARG A 135 -37.55 0.43 19.56
C ARG A 135 -38.90 1.00 20.01
N GLN A 136 -39.81 1.26 19.09
CA GLN A 136 -41.19 1.56 19.41
C GLN A 136 -41.67 0.51 20.41
N ALA A 137 -42.08 0.97 21.60
CA ALA A 137 -42.72 0.12 22.59
C ALA A 137 -43.94 -0.53 21.94
N LEU A 138 -43.98 -1.84 21.95
CA LEU A 138 -45.16 -2.60 21.58
C LEU A 138 -46.34 -2.10 22.44
N PRO A 139 -47.52 -1.83 21.89
CA PRO A 139 -48.69 -1.47 22.68
C PRO A 139 -49.01 -2.64 23.61
N ALA A 140 -49.13 -2.35 24.90
CA ALA A 140 -49.66 -3.28 25.87
C ALA A 140 -51.12 -3.55 25.51
N ASN A 141 -51.36 -4.72 24.96
CA ASN A 141 -52.76 -5.18 24.79
C ASN A 141 -53.32 -5.54 26.15
N MET A 142 -54.45 -4.92 26.46
CA MET A 142 -55.39 -5.28 27.50
C MET A 142 -55.86 -6.73 27.35
#